data_88473afde3e8d54805bb0ba366a7ed0f
#
_entry.id   88473afde3e8d54805bb0ba366a7ed0f
#
_cell.length_a   1.000
_cell.length_b   1.000
_cell.length_c   1.000
_cell.angle_alpha   90.00
_cell.angle_beta   90.00
_cell.angle_gamma   90.00
#
_symmetry.space_group_name_H-M   'P 1'
#
loop_
_entity.id
_entity.type
_entity.pdbx_description
1 polymer ?
#
loop_
_entity_poly.entity_id
_entity_poly.type
_entity_poly.pdbx_seq_one_letter_code
_entity_poly.pdbx_strand_id
1 'polypeptide(L)'
;MVHPLLQIWSRLTDELDIGTSITLLVGGLVITGRMVSTQRYISALGAELAERFKKGDRPDLAESFQGALEAAMKGQSQEGRRYVYLQNAKVGNLNFSYLAFALEDIDGFAF
;
A
#
# COMPACT_ATOMS: atom_id res chain seq x y z
N MET A 1 -16.15 7.58 6.46
CA MET A 1 -15.64 8.95 6.66
C MET A 1 -14.15 8.91 6.97
N VAL A 2 -13.34 9.63 6.21
CA VAL A 2 -11.89 9.61 6.41
C VAL A 2 -11.51 10.59 7.52
N HIS A 3 -10.75 10.11 8.50
CA HIS A 3 -10.26 10.96 9.59
C HIS A 3 -9.21 11.95 9.04
N PRO A 4 -9.35 13.25 9.34
CA PRO A 4 -8.43 14.27 8.79
C PRO A 4 -6.96 14.01 9.13
N LEU A 5 -6.67 13.57 10.35
CA LEU A 5 -5.29 13.29 10.78
C LEU A 5 -4.68 12.15 9.97
N LEU A 6 -5.43 11.09 9.75
CA LEU A 6 -4.96 9.96 8.96
C LEU A 6 -4.69 10.38 7.51
N GLN A 7 -5.55 11.23 6.96
CA GLN A 7 -5.39 11.76 5.61
C GLN A 7 -4.11 12.60 5.49
N ILE A 8 -3.86 13.48 6.45
CA ILE A 8 -2.65 14.30 6.51
C ILE A 8 -1.42 13.41 6.64
N TRP A 9 -1.45 12.44 7.54
CA TRP A 9 -0.32 11.54 7.77
C TRP A 9 0.00 10.68 6.55
N SER A 10 -1.03 10.19 5.88
CA SER A 10 -0.86 9.43 4.63
C SER A 10 -0.18 10.28 3.56
N ARG A 11 -0.58 11.55 3.45
CA ARG A 11 0.03 12.48 2.50
C ARG A 11 1.50 12.74 2.84
N LEU A 12 1.81 12.98 4.11
CA LEU A 12 3.19 13.20 4.54
C LEU A 12 4.06 11.98 4.32
N THR A 13 3.52 10.78 4.55
CA THR A 13 4.22 9.53 4.27
C THR A 13 4.61 9.45 2.80
N ASP A 14 3.71 9.82 1.90
CA ASP A 14 4.00 9.83 0.47
C ASP A 14 5.04 10.89 0.09
N GLU A 15 4.88 12.11 0.60
CA GLU A 15 5.76 13.23 0.25
C GLU A 15 7.17 13.05 0.80
N LEU A 16 7.31 12.55 2.01
CA LEU A 16 8.59 12.44 2.71
C LEU A 16 9.20 11.03 2.61
N ASP A 17 8.48 10.07 2.06
CA ASP A 17 8.89 8.67 1.95
C ASP A 17 9.35 8.10 3.31
N ILE A 18 8.59 8.38 4.35
CA ILE A 18 8.87 7.89 5.71
C ILE A 18 7.96 6.71 6.05
N GLY A 19 8.47 5.80 6.88
CA GLY A 19 7.67 4.68 7.39
C GLY A 19 7.27 4.93 8.84
N THR A 20 6.06 4.54 9.20
CA THR A 20 5.55 4.71 10.57
C THR A 20 4.73 3.49 10.97
N SER A 21 5.02 2.94 12.15
CA SER A 21 4.21 1.85 12.71
C SER A 21 2.81 2.37 13.04
N ILE A 22 1.80 1.63 12.62
CA ILE A 22 0.41 2.03 12.81
C ILE A 22 -0.46 0.81 13.05
N THR A 23 -1.53 1.02 13.80
CA THR A 23 -2.59 0.04 14.00
C THR A 23 -3.87 0.59 13.36
N LEU A 24 -4.52 -0.22 12.54
CA LEU A 24 -5.75 0.14 11.87
C LEU A 24 -6.89 -0.76 12.32
N LEU A 25 -8.09 -0.17 12.40
CA LEU A 25 -9.34 -0.92 12.61
C LEU A 25 -10.12 -0.87 11.30
N VAL A 26 -10.35 -2.03 10.70
CA VAL A 26 -11.05 -2.14 9.43
C VAL A 26 -12.06 -3.29 9.51
N GLY A 27 -13.35 -2.96 9.44
CA GLY A 27 -14.41 -3.98 9.45
C GLY A 27 -14.37 -4.90 10.68
N GLY A 28 -14.02 -4.37 11.84
CA GLY A 28 -13.91 -5.16 13.07
C GLY A 28 -12.59 -5.90 13.25
N LEU A 29 -11.68 -5.80 12.27
CA LEU A 29 -10.36 -6.43 12.36
C LEU A 29 -9.32 -5.42 12.82
N VAL A 30 -8.38 -5.90 13.64
CA VAL A 30 -7.22 -5.12 14.07
C VAL A 30 -6.04 -5.49 13.19
N ILE A 31 -5.47 -4.48 12.52
CA ILE A 31 -4.39 -4.68 11.58
C ILE A 31 -3.21 -3.84 12.01
N THR A 32 -2.06 -4.46 12.20
CA THR A 32 -0.82 -3.75 12.56
C THR A 32 0.17 -3.84 11.41
N GLY A 33 0.98 -2.81 11.24
CA GLY A 33 1.99 -2.80 10.20
C GLY A 33 2.73 -1.48 10.16
N ARG A 34 3.57 -1.33 9.16
CA ARG A 34 4.31 -0.10 8.94
C ARG A 34 3.74 0.60 7.71
N MET A 35 3.22 1.80 7.90
CA MET A 35 2.74 2.62 6.79
C MET A 35 3.93 3.04 5.94
N VAL A 36 3.84 2.80 4.62
CA VAL A 36 4.90 3.15 3.68
C VAL A 36 4.31 4.02 2.56
N SER A 37 5.19 4.68 1.81
CA SER A 37 4.76 5.52 0.70
C SER A 37 4.18 4.68 -0.44
N THR A 38 3.33 5.30 -1.24
CA THR A 38 2.78 4.69 -2.44
C THR A 38 3.89 4.20 -3.37
N GLN A 39 4.91 5.02 -3.57
CA GLN A 39 6.02 4.68 -4.44
C GLN A 39 6.78 3.45 -3.94
N ARG A 40 7.03 3.37 -2.65
CA ARG A 40 7.72 2.21 -2.05
C ARG A 40 6.89 0.94 -2.20
N TYR A 41 5.59 1.03 -1.98
CA TYR A 41 4.69 -0.10 -2.16
C TYR A 41 4.68 -0.60 -3.60
N ILE A 42 4.57 0.31 -4.58
CA ILE A 42 4.55 -0.04 -6.00
C ILE A 42 5.87 -0.67 -6.43
N SER A 43 7.00 -0.11 -6.01
CA SER A 43 8.32 -0.66 -6.33
C SER A 43 8.49 -2.07 -5.81
N ALA A 44 8.08 -2.30 -4.57
CA ALA A 44 8.18 -3.62 -3.94
C ALA A 44 7.23 -4.63 -4.59
N LEU A 45 5.99 -4.23 -4.86
CA LEU A 45 5.01 -5.10 -5.51
C LEU A 45 5.44 -5.43 -6.94
N GLY A 46 5.93 -4.44 -7.68
CA GLY A 46 6.43 -4.63 -9.03
C GLY A 46 7.61 -5.59 -9.08
N ALA A 47 8.56 -5.44 -8.16
CA ALA A 47 9.71 -6.33 -8.07
C ALA A 47 9.30 -7.77 -7.74
N GLU A 48 8.38 -7.95 -6.80
CA GLU A 48 7.90 -9.28 -6.43
C GLU A 48 7.17 -9.97 -7.58
N LEU A 49 6.30 -9.26 -8.28
CA LEU A 49 5.58 -9.81 -9.42
C LEU A 49 6.49 -10.06 -10.61
N ALA A 50 7.48 -9.20 -10.84
CA ALA A 50 8.47 -9.41 -11.89
C ALA A 50 9.25 -10.70 -11.66
N GLU A 51 9.61 -11.00 -10.40
CA GLU A 51 10.29 -12.26 -10.05
C GLU A 51 9.40 -13.47 -10.34
N ARG A 52 8.12 -13.40 -10.00
CA ARG A 52 7.17 -14.49 -10.27
C ARG A 52 7.00 -14.74 -11.77
N PHE A 53 6.93 -13.69 -12.58
CA PHE A 53 6.82 -13.83 -14.03
C PHE A 53 8.10 -14.38 -14.65
N LYS A 54 9.28 -14.01 -14.12
CA LYS A 54 10.56 -14.57 -14.58
C LYS A 54 10.64 -16.05 -14.28
N LYS A 55 10.21 -16.49 -13.10
CA LYS A 55 10.16 -17.90 -12.74
C LYS A 55 9.20 -18.70 -13.62
N GLY A 56 8.16 -18.05 -14.15
CA GLY A 56 7.22 -18.65 -15.08
C GLY A 56 7.61 -18.50 -16.55
N ASP A 57 8.85 -18.12 -16.86
CA ASP A 57 9.35 -17.92 -18.23
C ASP A 57 8.62 -16.85 -19.04
N ARG A 58 8.13 -15.80 -18.36
CA ARG A 58 7.39 -14.72 -19.02
C ARG A 58 7.93 -13.34 -18.61
N PRO A 59 9.21 -13.03 -18.94
CA PRO A 59 9.80 -11.73 -18.59
C PRO A 59 9.13 -10.54 -19.26
N ASP A 60 8.50 -10.76 -20.43
CA ASP A 60 7.74 -9.75 -21.14
C ASP A 60 6.53 -9.26 -20.33
N LEU A 61 5.86 -10.17 -19.63
CA LEU A 61 4.73 -9.83 -18.76
C LEU A 61 5.16 -9.00 -17.56
N ALA A 62 6.37 -9.25 -17.02
CA ALA A 62 6.89 -8.50 -15.91
C ALA A 62 7.04 -7.02 -16.24
N GLU A 63 7.64 -6.70 -17.39
CA GLU A 63 7.81 -5.32 -17.84
C GLU A 63 6.48 -4.65 -18.15
N SER A 64 5.59 -5.35 -18.86
CA SER A 64 4.27 -4.82 -19.19
C SER A 64 3.44 -4.52 -17.95
N PHE A 65 3.46 -5.42 -16.97
CA PHE A 65 2.73 -5.25 -15.72
C PHE A 65 3.27 -4.08 -14.92
N GLN A 66 4.59 -3.96 -14.79
CA GLN A 66 5.21 -2.88 -14.03
C GLN A 66 4.90 -1.53 -14.66
N GLY A 67 4.98 -1.41 -15.98
CA GLY A 67 4.62 -0.18 -16.68
C GLY A 67 3.16 0.19 -16.49
N ALA A 68 2.25 -0.78 -16.59
CA ALA A 68 0.82 -0.57 -16.37
C ALA A 68 0.52 -0.14 -14.93
N LEU A 69 1.20 -0.75 -13.96
CA LEU A 69 1.03 -0.42 -12.56
C LEU A 69 1.47 1.01 -12.26
N GLU A 70 2.63 1.41 -12.76
CA GLU A 70 3.14 2.77 -12.60
C GLU A 70 2.21 3.80 -13.24
N ALA A 71 1.72 3.53 -14.43
CA ALA A 71 0.79 4.41 -15.13
C ALA A 71 -0.53 4.56 -14.37
N ALA A 72 -1.09 3.46 -13.87
CA ALA A 72 -2.32 3.47 -13.09
C ALA A 72 -2.17 4.29 -11.81
N MET A 73 -1.03 4.16 -11.14
CA MET A 73 -0.81 4.87 -9.88
C MET A 73 -0.57 6.36 -10.08
N LYS A 74 0.05 6.76 -11.19
CA LYS A 74 0.16 8.19 -11.53
C LYS A 74 -1.21 8.82 -11.77
N GLY A 75 -2.15 8.09 -12.38
CA GLY A 75 -3.51 8.56 -12.58
C GLY A 75 -4.28 8.73 -11.28
N GLN A 76 -4.08 7.83 -10.32
CA GLN A 76 -4.79 7.87 -9.04
C GLN A 76 -4.36 9.02 -8.13
N SER A 77 -3.12 9.48 -8.21
CA SER A 77 -2.65 10.57 -7.37
C SER A 77 -3.36 11.90 -7.63
N GLN A 78 -4.10 12.01 -8.73
CA GLN A 78 -4.83 13.22 -9.11
C GLN A 78 -6.29 13.24 -8.69
N GLU A 79 -6.89 12.11 -8.31
CA GLU A 79 -8.34 12.00 -8.11
C GLU A 79 -8.83 11.82 -6.67
N GLY A 80 -8.02 12.07 -5.69
CA GLY A 80 -8.48 12.13 -4.30
C GLY A 80 -8.83 10.82 -3.61
N ARG A 81 -8.87 9.70 -4.32
CA ARG A 81 -9.05 8.40 -3.68
C ARG A 81 -7.67 7.89 -3.25
N ARG A 82 -7.45 7.87 -1.92
CA ARG A 82 -6.16 7.48 -1.37
C ARG A 82 -6.25 6.13 -0.68
N TYR A 83 -5.14 5.42 -0.74
CA TYR A 83 -4.95 4.15 -0.04
C TYR A 83 -3.86 4.31 0.99
N VAL A 84 -3.97 3.53 2.06
CA VAL A 84 -2.89 3.32 3.02
C VAL A 84 -2.21 2.02 2.66
N TYR A 85 -0.89 2.05 2.54
CA TYR A 85 -0.09 0.87 2.23
C TYR A 85 0.71 0.47 3.45
N LEU A 86 0.59 -0.79 3.84
CA LEU A 86 1.29 -1.32 5.01
C LEU A 86 2.31 -2.37 4.58
N GLN A 87 3.51 -2.26 5.13
CA GLN A 87 4.56 -3.27 5.03
C GLN A 87 4.56 -4.11 6.31
N ASN A 88 4.83 -5.42 6.15
CA ASN A 88 4.84 -6.36 7.27
C ASN A 88 3.55 -6.29 8.08
N ALA A 89 2.43 -6.36 7.38
CA ALA A 89 1.12 -6.25 8.00
C ALA A 89 0.72 -7.55 8.68
N LYS A 90 0.08 -7.41 9.83
CA LYS A 90 -0.38 -8.55 10.62
C LYS A 90 -1.87 -8.41 10.92
N VAL A 91 -2.63 -9.43 10.56
CA VAL A 91 -4.07 -9.51 10.83
C VAL A 91 -4.31 -10.82 11.58
N GLY A 92 -4.54 -10.72 12.90
CA GLY A 92 -4.63 -11.92 13.75
C GLY A 92 -3.34 -12.73 13.69
N ASN A 93 -3.44 -13.98 13.22
CA ASN A 93 -2.28 -14.87 13.05
C ASN A 93 -1.71 -14.86 11.63
N LEU A 94 -2.29 -14.06 10.74
CA LEU A 94 -1.84 -13.97 9.35
C LEU A 94 -0.85 -12.84 9.18
N ASN A 95 0.21 -13.11 8.43
CA ASN A 95 1.24 -12.13 8.12
C ASN A 95 1.26 -11.88 6.62
N PHE A 96 1.32 -10.61 6.24
CA PHE A 96 1.39 -10.20 4.84
C PHE A 96 2.59 -9.29 4.64
N SER A 97 3.32 -9.48 3.55
CA SER A 97 4.44 -8.60 3.21
C SER A 97 3.95 -7.18 2.97
N TYR A 98 2.82 -7.04 2.26
CA TYR A 98 2.20 -5.76 1.96
C TYR A 98 0.69 -5.90 1.92
N LEU A 99 -0.01 -4.90 2.45
CA LEU A 99 -1.47 -4.76 2.33
C LEU A 99 -1.81 -3.33 1.96
N ALA A 100 -2.90 -3.17 1.22
CA ALA A 100 -3.43 -1.86 0.85
C ALA A 100 -4.87 -1.75 1.31
N PHE A 101 -5.23 -0.60 1.88
CA PHE A 101 -6.58 -0.31 2.33
C PHE A 101 -7.01 1.06 1.83
N ALA A 102 -8.24 1.17 1.34
CA ALA A 102 -8.82 2.48 1.05
C ALA A 102 -9.00 3.25 2.35
N LEU A 103 -8.64 4.53 2.37
CA LEU A 103 -8.82 5.36 3.55
C LEU A 103 -10.27 5.38 4.04
N GLU A 104 -11.22 5.30 3.13
CA GLU A 104 -12.64 5.29 3.44
C GLU A 104 -13.08 4.06 4.24
N ASP A 105 -12.37 2.96 4.11
CA ASP A 105 -12.71 1.70 4.77
C ASP A 105 -12.10 1.57 6.18
N ILE A 106 -11.27 2.52 6.58
CA ILE A 106 -10.62 2.51 7.88
C ILE A 106 -11.54 3.13 8.93
N ASP A 107 -11.92 2.33 9.92
CA ASP A 107 -12.84 2.76 10.98
C ASP A 107 -12.13 3.47 12.12
N GLY A 108 -10.86 3.16 12.33
CA GLY A 108 -10.06 3.78 13.38
C GLY A 108 -8.58 3.49 13.19
N PHE A 109 -7.73 4.22 13.92
CA PHE A 109 -6.30 4.02 13.85
C PHE A 109 -5.64 4.46 15.14
N ALA A 110 -4.42 3.93 15.37
CA ALA A 110 -3.54 4.33 16.47
C ALA A 110 -2.09 4.24 16.00
N PHE A 111 -1.29 5.11 16.53
CA PHE A 111 0.15 5.10 16.29
C PHE A 111 0.92 4.42 17.40
#